data_01e0b4abfcc8baa8f2cb5299ca229cca
#
_entry.id   01e0b4abfcc8baa8f2cb5299ca229cca
#
_cell.length_a   1.000
_cell.length_b   1.000
_cell.length_c   1.000
_cell.angle_alpha   90.00
_cell.angle_beta   90.00
_cell.angle_gamma   90.00
#
_symmetry.space_group_name_H-M   'P 1'
#
loop_
_entity.id
_entity.type
_entity.pdbx_description
1 polymer ?
#
loop_
_entity_poly.entity_id
_entity_poly.type
_entity_poly.pdbx_seq_one_letter_code
_entity_poly.pdbx_strand_id
1 'polypeptide(L)'
;MPQDDFKRYFPDDLRDYMSRQKEKDFLLVDVRQPMEYEIAHIPGAVLIPLGEVERRLFELPSDRDLVFYCRSGGRSAAAASLAVDAEVTEKSVAHLEGGMLGWDGQTLTGYPRLQLFDVAAPLPALLKTAMDLEKGAWRFYSEVVRRHPAAPFTRVFENLTTAEIGHARAVYAHRKKAVPEPPPFEDLYASLTGDVLEGGIDVTDAIERVEALEEPPCIGLIEWALHIEQSAYDLYRNTAERVEDPAAKNAFLTIAQAEKAHMRSLVTAVAACAAA
;
A
#
# COMPACT_ATOMS: atom_id res chain seq x y z
N MET A 1 29.51 15.25 21.09
CA MET A 1 28.65 14.09 20.78
C MET A 1 28.90 13.75 19.33
N PRO A 2 29.11 12.49 18.94
CA PRO A 2 29.15 12.16 17.52
C PRO A 2 27.85 12.68 16.89
N GLN A 3 27.97 13.38 15.78
CA GLN A 3 26.84 13.79 14.98
C GLN A 3 26.24 12.50 14.41
N ASP A 4 24.98 12.19 14.70
CA ASP A 4 24.31 11.02 14.13
C ASP A 4 24.37 11.15 12.60
N ASP A 5 24.96 10.19 11.90
CA ASP A 5 25.14 10.20 10.45
C ASP A 5 23.83 9.84 9.70
N PHE A 6 22.67 9.94 10.37
CA PHE A 6 21.35 9.73 9.80
C PHE A 6 20.42 10.92 10.02
N LYS A 7 19.41 11.06 9.16
CA LYS A 7 18.42 12.13 9.22
C LYS A 7 17.33 11.85 10.27
N ARG A 8 16.76 12.92 10.80
CA ARG A 8 15.58 12.87 11.68
C ARG A 8 14.40 13.47 10.95
N TYR A 9 13.32 12.71 10.84
CA TYR A 9 12.03 13.21 10.38
C TYR A 9 11.09 13.38 11.55
N PHE A 10 10.44 14.53 11.69
CA PHE A 10 9.25 14.67 12.49
C PHE A 10 8.03 14.14 11.74
N PRO A 11 6.88 13.90 12.41
CA PRO A 11 5.70 13.31 11.74
C PRO A 11 5.27 14.04 10.47
N ASP A 12 5.19 15.37 10.48
CA ASP A 12 4.86 16.19 9.31
C ASP A 12 5.88 16.01 8.17
N ASP A 13 7.17 16.05 8.51
CA ASP A 13 8.25 15.88 7.54
C ASP A 13 8.20 14.50 6.87
N LEU A 14 7.91 13.45 7.66
CA LEU A 14 7.80 12.09 7.13
C LEU A 14 6.57 11.94 6.24
N ARG A 15 5.40 12.49 6.63
CA ARG A 15 4.21 12.50 5.77
C ARG A 15 4.47 13.21 4.45
N ASP A 16 5.06 14.39 4.51
CA ASP A 16 5.44 15.18 3.33
C ASP A 16 6.44 14.41 2.45
N TYR A 17 7.47 13.82 3.05
CA TYR A 17 8.45 13.00 2.36
C TYR A 17 7.75 11.83 1.65
N MET A 18 7.01 11.00 2.36
CA MET A 18 6.29 9.86 1.79
C MET A 18 5.32 10.28 0.67
N SER A 19 4.67 11.45 0.81
CA SER A 19 3.73 11.93 -0.20
C SER A 19 4.39 12.29 -1.53
N ARG A 20 5.63 12.75 -1.50
CA ARG A 20 6.37 13.25 -2.68
C ARG A 20 7.26 12.19 -3.33
N GLN A 21 7.71 11.20 -2.55
CA GLN A 21 8.61 10.16 -3.05
C GLN A 21 7.85 9.09 -3.86
N LYS A 22 8.56 8.49 -4.81
CA LYS A 22 8.09 7.29 -5.50
C LYS A 22 8.33 6.07 -4.61
N GLU A 23 7.43 5.10 -4.70
CA GLU A 23 7.49 3.90 -3.86
C GLU A 23 8.77 3.08 -4.02
N LYS A 24 9.39 3.15 -5.19
CA LYS A 24 10.65 2.47 -5.48
C LYS A 24 11.89 3.17 -4.90
N ASP A 25 11.76 4.40 -4.39
CA ASP A 25 12.91 5.22 -3.99
C ASP A 25 13.18 5.16 -2.47
N PHE A 26 12.28 4.57 -1.68
CA PHE A 26 12.46 4.43 -0.23
C PHE A 26 11.89 3.12 0.32
N LEU A 27 12.34 2.74 1.50
CA LEU A 27 11.76 1.67 2.32
C LEU A 27 11.45 2.21 3.72
N LEU A 28 10.21 2.04 4.17
CA LEU A 28 9.78 2.33 5.53
C LEU A 28 9.83 1.05 6.36
N VAL A 29 10.55 1.08 7.49
CA VAL A 29 10.79 -0.09 8.34
C VAL A 29 10.25 0.17 9.75
N ASP A 30 9.32 -0.67 10.19
CA ASP A 30 8.87 -0.71 11.58
C ASP A 30 9.79 -1.63 12.39
N VAL A 31 10.49 -1.08 13.37
CA VAL A 31 11.38 -1.87 14.24
C VAL A 31 10.75 -2.21 15.59
N ARG A 32 9.43 -2.13 15.69
CA ARG A 32 8.66 -2.51 16.89
C ARG A 32 8.49 -4.03 16.96
N GLN A 33 7.79 -4.47 18.02
CA GLN A 33 7.41 -5.88 18.15
C GLN A 33 6.18 -6.20 17.27
N PRO A 34 6.00 -7.48 16.85
CA PRO A 34 4.86 -7.90 16.04
C PRO A 34 3.50 -7.47 16.59
N MET A 35 3.26 -7.57 17.90
CA MET A 35 2.01 -7.11 18.52
C MET A 35 1.79 -5.59 18.38
N GLU A 36 2.85 -4.79 18.43
CA GLU A 36 2.74 -3.32 18.26
C GLU A 36 2.36 -2.99 16.81
N TYR A 37 2.92 -3.71 15.84
CA TYR A 37 2.58 -3.58 14.43
C TYR A 37 1.13 -3.96 14.15
N GLU A 38 0.69 -5.10 14.68
CA GLU A 38 -0.66 -5.63 14.51
C GLU A 38 -1.74 -4.68 15.04
N ILE A 39 -1.48 -4.03 16.18
CA ILE A 39 -2.42 -3.05 16.78
C ILE A 39 -2.57 -1.82 15.87
N ALA A 40 -1.46 -1.26 15.39
CA ALA A 40 -1.47 -0.15 14.44
C ALA A 40 -0.09 0.01 13.81
N HIS A 41 0.00 0.19 12.50
CA HIS A 41 1.24 0.47 11.78
C HIS A 41 1.03 1.53 10.69
N ILE A 42 2.10 2.16 10.25
CA ILE A 42 2.06 3.09 9.10
C ILE A 42 1.94 2.25 7.82
N PRO A 43 0.92 2.50 6.96
CA PRO A 43 0.73 1.71 5.74
C PRO A 43 1.98 1.64 4.87
N GLY A 44 2.27 0.46 4.33
CA GLY A 44 3.44 0.20 3.49
C GLY A 44 4.74 -0.02 4.26
N ALA A 45 4.72 -0.05 5.59
CA ALA A 45 5.88 -0.36 6.40
C ALA A 45 6.16 -1.87 6.43
N VAL A 46 7.44 -2.22 6.32
CA VAL A 46 7.92 -3.59 6.53
C VAL A 46 8.32 -3.77 7.99
N LEU A 47 7.86 -4.85 8.61
CA LEU A 47 8.21 -5.17 10.00
C LEU A 47 9.54 -5.91 10.07
N ILE A 48 10.53 -5.30 10.73
CA ILE A 48 11.80 -5.95 11.12
C ILE A 48 12.09 -5.54 12.56
N PRO A 49 11.71 -6.34 13.56
CA PRO A 49 11.93 -6.02 14.97
C PRO A 49 13.40 -5.69 15.25
N LEU A 50 13.69 -4.67 16.09
CA LEU A 50 15.06 -4.19 16.36
C LEU A 50 16.04 -5.34 16.69
N GLY A 51 15.59 -6.34 17.44
CA GLY A 51 16.43 -7.51 17.78
C GLY A 51 16.78 -8.40 16.58
N GLU A 52 16.18 -8.16 15.42
CA GLU A 52 16.44 -8.87 14.17
C GLU A 52 17.21 -8.03 13.16
N VAL A 53 17.24 -6.70 13.31
CA VAL A 53 17.80 -5.77 12.31
C VAL A 53 19.23 -6.17 11.94
N GLU A 54 20.13 -6.34 12.90
CA GLU A 54 21.55 -6.63 12.63
C GLU A 54 21.74 -7.86 11.74
N ARG A 55 21.01 -8.95 12.04
CA ARG A 55 21.11 -10.19 11.25
C ARG A 55 20.38 -10.14 9.91
N ARG A 56 19.52 -9.13 9.69
CA ARG A 56 18.69 -8.95 8.48
C ARG A 56 19.07 -7.72 7.67
N LEU A 57 20.19 -7.07 7.96
CA LEU A 57 20.67 -5.91 7.19
C LEU A 57 20.82 -6.21 5.69
N PHE A 58 21.16 -7.45 5.34
CA PHE A 58 21.29 -7.90 3.95
C PHE A 58 19.95 -7.94 3.17
N GLU A 59 18.81 -7.91 3.86
CA GLU A 59 17.48 -7.83 3.25
C GLU A 59 17.11 -6.40 2.85
N LEU A 60 17.81 -5.40 3.43
CA LEU A 60 17.54 -3.99 3.15
C LEU A 60 18.15 -3.58 1.82
N PRO A 61 17.44 -2.76 1.01
CA PRO A 61 17.93 -2.34 -0.30
C PRO A 61 19.10 -1.37 -0.19
N SER A 62 20.11 -1.54 -1.05
CA SER A 62 21.29 -0.66 -1.12
C SER A 62 21.07 0.60 -1.98
N ASP A 63 19.99 0.67 -2.75
CA ASP A 63 19.69 1.69 -3.75
C ASP A 63 18.52 2.61 -3.38
N ARG A 64 17.97 2.46 -2.16
CA ARG A 64 16.81 3.22 -1.67
C ARG A 64 17.10 3.93 -0.35
N ASP A 65 16.38 5.02 -0.10
CA ASP A 65 16.35 5.65 1.23
C ASP A 65 15.75 4.67 2.24
N LEU A 66 16.35 4.55 3.42
CA LEU A 66 15.85 3.74 4.54
C LEU A 66 15.28 4.65 5.61
N VAL A 67 14.02 4.45 5.98
CA VAL A 67 13.36 5.22 7.03
C VAL A 67 12.87 4.26 8.11
N PHE A 68 13.43 4.35 9.30
CA PHE A 68 13.07 3.52 10.43
C PHE A 68 12.09 4.23 11.36
N TYR A 69 11.11 3.53 11.89
CA TYR A 69 10.30 4.06 12.98
C TYR A 69 10.04 3.02 14.08
N CYS A 70 9.72 3.52 15.26
CA CYS A 70 9.34 2.69 16.39
C CYS A 70 8.26 3.39 17.23
N ARG A 71 8.09 3.01 18.49
CA ARG A 71 7.08 3.63 19.37
C ARG A 71 7.39 5.09 19.69
N SER A 72 8.64 5.43 20.06
CA SER A 72 9.02 6.74 20.61
C SER A 72 10.31 7.35 20.06
N GLY A 73 10.92 6.72 19.01
CA GLY A 73 12.15 7.20 18.37
C GLY A 73 13.44 6.46 18.79
N GLY A 74 13.56 5.95 20.02
CA GLY A 74 14.83 5.38 20.52
C GLY A 74 15.26 4.10 19.79
N ARG A 75 14.35 3.13 19.60
CA ARG A 75 14.64 1.88 18.86
C ARG A 75 14.98 2.16 17.39
N SER A 76 14.27 3.09 16.76
CA SER A 76 14.50 3.44 15.35
C SER A 76 15.79 4.22 15.12
N ALA A 77 16.22 5.04 16.08
CA ALA A 77 17.52 5.68 16.05
C ALA A 77 18.65 4.63 16.13
N ALA A 78 18.53 3.63 17.01
CA ALA A 78 19.49 2.52 17.09
C ALA A 78 19.53 1.69 15.78
N ALA A 79 18.38 1.40 15.17
CA ALA A 79 18.33 0.70 13.89
C ALA A 79 18.96 1.52 12.75
N ALA A 80 18.72 2.84 12.73
CA ALA A 80 19.34 3.73 11.76
C ALA A 80 20.87 3.76 11.91
N SER A 81 21.38 3.80 13.15
CA SER A 81 22.82 3.71 13.43
C SER A 81 23.42 2.41 12.89
N LEU A 82 22.78 1.26 13.18
CA LEU A 82 23.23 -0.04 12.67
C LEU A 82 23.28 -0.08 11.13
N ALA A 83 22.29 0.52 10.46
CA ALA A 83 22.27 0.56 9.00
C ALA A 83 23.35 1.48 8.41
N VAL A 84 23.67 2.60 9.07
CA VAL A 84 24.76 3.50 8.70
C VAL A 84 26.12 2.85 8.94
N ASP A 85 26.33 2.28 10.12
CA ASP A 85 27.60 1.62 10.50
C ASP A 85 27.97 0.45 9.57
N ALA A 86 26.92 -0.22 9.03
CA ALA A 86 27.08 -1.33 8.09
C ALA A 86 27.07 -0.87 6.61
N GLU A 87 26.97 0.42 6.33
CA GLU A 87 26.93 1.00 4.97
C GLU A 87 25.90 0.29 4.06
N VAL A 88 24.70 0.00 4.61
CA VAL A 88 23.69 -0.83 3.93
C VAL A 88 23.18 -0.19 2.63
N THR A 89 23.05 1.14 2.58
CA THR A 89 22.56 1.86 1.42
C THR A 89 23.48 2.99 1.00
N GLU A 90 23.58 3.21 -0.31
CA GLU A 90 24.26 4.39 -0.90
C GLU A 90 23.37 5.66 -0.82
N LYS A 91 22.13 5.52 -0.37
CA LYS A 91 21.14 6.58 -0.21
C LYS A 91 21.11 7.08 1.23
N SER A 92 20.07 7.81 1.60
CA SER A 92 19.97 8.32 2.97
C SER A 92 19.35 7.31 3.92
N VAL A 93 19.81 7.38 5.17
CA VAL A 93 19.20 6.70 6.31
C VAL A 93 18.51 7.75 7.18
N ALA A 94 17.31 7.46 7.66
CA ALA A 94 16.54 8.35 8.52
C ALA A 94 15.76 7.56 9.57
N HIS A 95 15.29 8.25 10.61
CA HIS A 95 14.30 7.69 11.52
C HIS A 95 13.22 8.72 11.86
N LEU A 96 12.06 8.23 12.34
CA LEU A 96 10.95 9.04 12.81
C LEU A 96 11.20 9.43 14.28
N GLU A 97 11.47 10.71 14.52
CA GLU A 97 11.56 11.29 15.87
C GLU A 97 10.17 11.30 16.53
N GLY A 98 10.11 10.89 17.79
CA GLY A 98 8.84 10.72 18.50
C GLY A 98 8.07 9.43 18.13
N GLY A 99 8.40 8.76 17.03
CA GLY A 99 7.83 7.49 16.61
C GLY A 99 6.30 7.52 16.51
N MET A 100 5.66 6.36 16.72
CA MET A 100 4.19 6.22 16.67
C MET A 100 3.45 7.07 17.74
N LEU A 101 4.11 7.43 18.83
CA LEU A 101 3.49 8.32 19.84
C LEU A 101 3.30 9.74 19.32
N GLY A 102 4.15 10.20 18.41
CA GLY A 102 4.02 11.50 17.74
C GLY A 102 3.31 11.42 16.38
N TRP A 103 3.07 10.21 15.85
CA TRP A 103 2.46 10.02 14.56
C TRP A 103 0.96 10.32 14.61
N ASP A 104 0.50 11.25 13.80
CA ASP A 104 -0.90 11.65 13.62
C ASP A 104 -1.41 11.37 12.17
N GLY A 105 -0.61 10.66 11.38
CA GLY A 105 -0.97 10.21 10.04
C GLY A 105 -1.80 8.93 10.04
N GLN A 106 -2.04 8.41 8.85
CA GLN A 106 -2.82 7.20 8.65
C GLN A 106 -2.16 5.97 9.29
N THR A 107 -2.98 5.06 9.81
CA THR A 107 -2.56 3.77 10.34
C THR A 107 -3.51 2.67 9.90
N LEU A 108 -2.97 1.45 9.77
CA LEU A 108 -3.74 0.22 9.58
C LEU A 108 -3.59 -0.69 10.79
N THR A 109 -4.59 -1.54 11.00
CA THR A 109 -4.60 -2.62 12.00
C THR A 109 -4.39 -3.98 11.31
N GLY A 110 -3.85 -4.95 12.04
CA GLY A 110 -3.57 -6.28 11.51
C GLY A 110 -2.30 -6.33 10.66
N TYR A 111 -2.16 -7.40 9.89
CA TYR A 111 -1.06 -7.57 8.93
C TYR A 111 -1.59 -7.48 7.50
N PRO A 112 -0.77 -7.01 6.53
CA PRO A 112 -1.14 -7.11 5.12
C PRO A 112 -1.45 -8.57 4.75
N ARG A 113 -2.48 -8.78 3.95
CA ARG A 113 -2.99 -10.11 3.58
C ARG A 113 -2.10 -10.82 2.56
N LEU A 114 -0.82 -10.98 2.90
CA LEU A 114 0.21 -11.52 2.01
C LEU A 114 -0.09 -12.92 1.48
N GLN A 115 -0.95 -13.69 2.18
CA GLN A 115 -1.42 -14.99 1.72
C GLN A 115 -2.27 -14.94 0.45
N LEU A 116 -2.71 -13.76 0.00
CA LEU A 116 -3.34 -13.57 -1.31
C LEU A 116 -2.37 -13.85 -2.46
N PHE A 117 -1.06 -13.71 -2.21
CA PHE A 117 -0.01 -14.02 -3.16
C PHE A 117 0.80 -15.24 -2.72
N ASP A 118 0.93 -16.22 -3.59
CA ASP A 118 2.00 -17.21 -3.48
C ASP A 118 3.30 -16.58 -4.02
N VAL A 119 4.11 -16.01 -3.13
CA VAL A 119 5.34 -15.28 -3.53
C VAL A 119 6.37 -16.16 -4.23
N ALA A 120 6.25 -17.49 -4.13
CA ALA A 120 7.07 -18.45 -4.85
C ALA A 120 6.51 -18.78 -6.26
N ALA A 121 5.29 -18.31 -6.57
CA ALA A 121 4.69 -18.56 -7.88
C ALA A 121 5.43 -17.79 -8.99
N PRO A 122 5.43 -18.32 -10.24
CA PRO A 122 5.99 -17.62 -11.38
C PRO A 122 5.35 -16.24 -11.60
N LEU A 123 6.13 -15.27 -12.07
CA LEU A 123 5.69 -13.90 -12.36
C LEU A 123 4.31 -13.81 -13.05
N PRO A 124 4.00 -14.60 -14.11
CA PRO A 124 2.68 -14.52 -14.75
C PRO A 124 1.50 -14.86 -13.84
N ALA A 125 1.72 -15.74 -12.85
CA ALA A 125 0.69 -16.12 -11.89
C ALA A 125 0.49 -15.02 -10.84
N LEU A 126 1.58 -14.46 -10.28
CA LEU A 126 1.54 -13.32 -9.38
C LEU A 126 0.79 -12.14 -10.00
N LEU A 127 1.13 -11.79 -11.24
CA LEU A 127 0.48 -10.69 -11.96
C LEU A 127 -0.98 -10.98 -12.31
N LYS A 128 -1.35 -12.25 -12.53
CA LYS A 128 -2.76 -12.63 -12.71
C LYS A 128 -3.55 -12.41 -11.41
N THR A 129 -2.99 -12.80 -10.27
CA THR A 129 -3.62 -12.55 -8.97
C THR A 129 -3.81 -11.05 -8.73
N ALA A 130 -2.79 -10.22 -9.00
CA ALA A 130 -2.93 -8.77 -8.90
C ALA A 130 -4.08 -8.25 -9.77
N MET A 131 -4.15 -8.66 -11.06
CA MET A 131 -5.25 -8.28 -11.94
C MET A 131 -6.63 -8.72 -11.43
N ASP A 132 -6.71 -9.84 -10.71
CA ASP A 132 -7.97 -10.33 -10.13
C ASP A 132 -8.42 -9.48 -8.96
N LEU A 133 -7.48 -9.01 -8.12
CA LEU A 133 -7.75 -8.07 -7.03
C LEU A 133 -8.22 -6.71 -7.58
N GLU A 134 -7.53 -6.13 -8.58
CA GLU A 134 -7.97 -4.89 -9.25
C GLU A 134 -9.39 -5.05 -9.84
N LYS A 135 -9.73 -6.24 -10.34
CA LYS A 135 -11.10 -6.52 -10.78
C LYS A 135 -12.09 -6.55 -9.61
N GLY A 136 -11.68 -6.98 -8.45
CA GLY A 136 -12.47 -6.91 -7.21
C GLY A 136 -12.80 -5.47 -6.84
N ALA A 137 -11.81 -4.59 -6.81
CA ALA A 137 -11.99 -3.16 -6.56
C ALA A 137 -12.88 -2.52 -7.64
N TRP A 138 -12.66 -2.83 -8.91
CA TRP A 138 -13.54 -2.39 -9.99
C TRP A 138 -15.00 -2.79 -9.78
N ARG A 139 -15.27 -4.05 -9.39
CA ARG A 139 -16.64 -4.55 -9.11
C ARG A 139 -17.28 -3.78 -7.96
N PHE A 140 -16.52 -3.58 -6.89
CA PHE A 140 -16.98 -2.85 -5.72
C PHE A 140 -17.34 -1.40 -6.08
N TYR A 141 -16.42 -0.65 -6.71
CA TYR A 141 -16.68 0.75 -7.10
C TYR A 141 -17.78 0.89 -8.14
N SER A 142 -17.89 -0.04 -9.08
CA SER A 142 -18.99 -0.08 -10.05
C SER A 142 -20.34 -0.24 -9.36
N GLU A 143 -20.41 -1.05 -8.32
CA GLU A 143 -21.63 -1.25 -7.55
C GLU A 143 -22.02 -0.01 -6.74
N VAL A 144 -21.03 0.69 -6.15
CA VAL A 144 -21.26 1.99 -5.48
C VAL A 144 -21.85 3.01 -6.47
N VAL A 145 -21.27 3.15 -7.66
CA VAL A 145 -21.79 4.05 -8.72
C VAL A 145 -23.22 3.67 -9.13
N ARG A 146 -23.48 2.39 -9.32
CA ARG A 146 -24.82 1.90 -9.70
C ARG A 146 -25.89 2.22 -8.66
N ARG A 147 -25.53 2.15 -7.38
CA ARG A 147 -26.47 2.43 -6.26
C ARG A 147 -26.71 3.91 -6.03
N HIS A 148 -25.70 4.73 -6.29
CA HIS A 148 -25.73 6.17 -5.99
C HIS A 148 -25.46 7.03 -7.24
N PRO A 149 -26.25 6.91 -8.33
CA PRO A 149 -25.91 7.50 -9.63
C PRO A 149 -25.95 9.04 -9.66
N ALA A 150 -26.59 9.67 -8.68
CA ALA A 150 -26.77 11.13 -8.61
C ALA A 150 -26.18 11.75 -7.32
N ALA A 151 -25.41 10.99 -6.55
CA ALA A 151 -24.82 11.50 -5.32
C ALA A 151 -23.62 12.43 -5.62
N PRO A 152 -23.32 13.41 -4.75
CA PRO A 152 -22.18 14.32 -4.94
C PRO A 152 -20.85 13.63 -5.09
N PHE A 153 -20.70 12.45 -4.47
CA PHE A 153 -19.47 11.63 -4.50
C PHE A 153 -19.38 10.67 -5.69
N THR A 154 -20.46 10.46 -6.47
CA THR A 154 -20.48 9.45 -7.55
C THR A 154 -19.31 9.60 -8.50
N ARG A 155 -18.97 10.82 -8.88
CA ARG A 155 -17.90 11.09 -9.84
C ARG A 155 -16.53 10.59 -9.36
N VAL A 156 -16.24 10.60 -8.07
CA VAL A 156 -14.96 10.06 -7.57
C VAL A 156 -14.93 8.55 -7.74
N PHE A 157 -16.03 7.86 -7.47
CA PHE A 157 -16.11 6.41 -7.66
C PHE A 157 -16.10 6.00 -9.15
N GLU A 158 -16.68 6.80 -10.05
CA GLU A 158 -16.53 6.61 -11.50
C GLU A 158 -15.06 6.71 -11.94
N ASN A 159 -14.31 7.66 -11.38
CA ASN A 159 -12.88 7.80 -11.65
C ASN A 159 -12.10 6.60 -11.11
N LEU A 160 -12.39 6.12 -9.89
CA LEU A 160 -11.78 4.92 -9.32
C LEU A 160 -12.09 3.70 -10.20
N THR A 161 -13.36 3.46 -10.55
CA THR A 161 -13.75 2.37 -11.46
C THR A 161 -12.94 2.38 -12.76
N THR A 162 -12.69 3.56 -13.33
CA THR A 162 -11.90 3.71 -14.55
C THR A 162 -10.41 3.40 -14.28
N ALA A 163 -9.90 3.83 -13.15
CA ALA A 163 -8.52 3.66 -12.76
C ALA A 163 -8.17 2.19 -12.52
N GLU A 164 -9.06 1.39 -11.88
CA GLU A 164 -8.83 -0.04 -11.62
C GLU A 164 -8.66 -0.84 -12.93
N ILE A 165 -9.44 -0.53 -13.96
CA ILE A 165 -9.20 -1.11 -15.30
C ILE A 165 -7.83 -0.70 -15.85
N GLY A 166 -7.43 0.56 -15.60
CA GLY A 166 -6.11 1.08 -15.98
C GLY A 166 -4.97 0.32 -15.29
N HIS A 167 -5.11 0.04 -13.98
CA HIS A 167 -4.17 -0.75 -13.19
C HIS A 167 -4.07 -2.18 -13.72
N ALA A 168 -5.21 -2.87 -13.89
CA ALA A 168 -5.23 -4.21 -14.45
C ALA A 168 -4.54 -4.26 -15.83
N ARG A 169 -4.70 -3.23 -16.69
CA ARG A 169 -3.99 -3.12 -17.98
C ARG A 169 -2.50 -2.89 -17.82
N ALA A 170 -2.08 -2.09 -16.85
CA ALA A 170 -0.66 -1.86 -16.55
C ALA A 170 -0.01 -3.16 -16.05
N VAL A 171 -0.66 -3.89 -15.16
CA VAL A 171 -0.22 -5.22 -14.69
C VAL A 171 -0.15 -6.22 -15.84
N TYR A 172 -1.18 -6.24 -16.69
CA TYR A 172 -1.20 -7.08 -17.88
C TYR A 172 -0.04 -6.78 -18.83
N ALA A 173 0.37 -5.52 -19.00
CA ALA A 173 1.51 -5.15 -19.84
C ALA A 173 2.82 -5.78 -19.36
N HIS A 174 3.01 -5.94 -18.03
CA HIS A 174 4.13 -6.68 -17.45
C HIS A 174 3.96 -8.20 -17.69
N ARG A 175 2.78 -8.75 -17.43
CA ARG A 175 2.47 -10.16 -17.64
C ARG A 175 2.67 -10.59 -19.09
N LYS A 176 2.24 -9.77 -20.06
CA LYS A 176 2.38 -10.02 -21.49
C LYS A 176 3.83 -10.26 -21.91
N LYS A 177 4.79 -9.60 -21.27
CA LYS A 177 6.22 -9.78 -21.56
C LYS A 177 6.77 -11.12 -21.03
N ALA A 178 6.11 -11.71 -20.04
CA ALA A 178 6.55 -12.93 -19.37
C ALA A 178 5.84 -14.20 -19.87
N VAL A 179 4.91 -14.07 -20.83
CA VAL A 179 4.14 -15.20 -21.40
C VAL A 179 4.39 -15.25 -22.89
N PRO A 180 4.81 -16.42 -23.46
CA PRO A 180 5.11 -16.53 -24.88
C PRO A 180 3.94 -16.20 -25.81
N GLU A 181 2.74 -16.67 -25.47
CA GLU A 181 1.49 -16.42 -26.21
C GLU A 181 0.41 -15.92 -25.27
N PRO A 182 0.46 -14.63 -24.89
CA PRO A 182 -0.50 -14.09 -23.95
C PRO A 182 -1.87 -13.94 -24.61
N PRO A 183 -2.97 -14.38 -23.95
CA PRO A 183 -4.31 -14.08 -24.44
C PRO A 183 -4.54 -12.56 -24.47
N PRO A 184 -5.46 -12.04 -25.30
CA PRO A 184 -5.86 -10.64 -25.24
C PRO A 184 -6.27 -10.21 -23.83
N PHE A 185 -6.06 -8.93 -23.50
CA PHE A 185 -6.42 -8.41 -22.18
C PHE A 185 -7.88 -8.67 -21.83
N GLU A 186 -8.77 -8.42 -22.78
CA GLU A 186 -10.21 -8.54 -22.61
C GLU A 186 -10.62 -9.97 -22.23
N ASP A 187 -10.04 -10.97 -22.91
CA ASP A 187 -10.32 -12.38 -22.67
C ASP A 187 -9.81 -12.81 -21.28
N LEU A 188 -8.57 -12.41 -20.95
CA LEU A 188 -7.99 -12.72 -19.65
C LEU A 188 -8.81 -12.03 -18.54
N TYR A 189 -9.08 -10.74 -18.68
CA TYR A 189 -9.81 -9.95 -17.68
C TYR A 189 -11.25 -10.47 -17.49
N ALA A 190 -11.91 -10.89 -18.55
CA ALA A 190 -13.24 -11.52 -18.47
C ALA A 190 -13.19 -12.85 -17.70
N SER A 191 -12.10 -13.59 -17.77
CA SER A 191 -11.92 -14.87 -17.07
C SER A 191 -11.62 -14.75 -15.57
N LEU A 192 -11.27 -13.55 -15.08
CA LEU A 192 -11.03 -13.29 -13.67
C LEU A 192 -12.37 -13.21 -12.92
N THR A 193 -12.37 -13.56 -11.64
CA THR A 193 -13.59 -13.52 -10.82
C THR A 193 -13.80 -12.18 -10.16
N GLY A 194 -12.72 -11.57 -9.65
CA GLY A 194 -12.75 -10.34 -8.88
C GLY A 194 -13.62 -10.46 -7.63
N ASP A 195 -13.50 -11.58 -6.93
CA ASP A 195 -14.36 -11.85 -5.75
C ASP A 195 -13.77 -11.28 -4.47
N VAL A 196 -12.48 -10.90 -4.48
CA VAL A 196 -11.74 -10.42 -3.31
C VAL A 196 -11.10 -9.08 -3.62
N LEU A 197 -11.16 -8.16 -2.66
CA LEU A 197 -10.44 -6.88 -2.65
C LEU A 197 -9.00 -7.08 -2.15
N GLU A 198 -8.12 -6.12 -2.42
CA GLU A 198 -6.70 -6.14 -2.04
C GLU A 198 -6.49 -6.28 -0.53
N GLY A 199 -7.41 -5.78 0.29
CA GLY A 199 -7.42 -5.99 1.74
C GLY A 199 -7.82 -7.39 2.17
N GLY A 200 -8.08 -8.32 1.23
CA GLY A 200 -8.53 -9.68 1.52
C GLY A 200 -9.98 -9.75 2.00
N ILE A 201 -10.77 -8.76 1.65
CA ILE A 201 -12.19 -8.68 1.97
C ILE A 201 -12.97 -9.20 0.75
N ASP A 202 -13.94 -10.08 0.97
CA ASP A 202 -14.86 -10.51 -0.08
C ASP A 202 -15.65 -9.31 -0.61
N VAL A 203 -15.82 -9.22 -1.92
CA VAL A 203 -16.53 -8.10 -2.56
C VAL A 203 -17.99 -8.05 -2.11
N THR A 204 -18.62 -9.21 -1.88
CA THR A 204 -20.00 -9.28 -1.40
C THR A 204 -20.11 -8.70 0.01
N ASP A 205 -19.20 -9.09 0.92
CA ASP A 205 -19.14 -8.56 2.28
C ASP A 205 -18.88 -7.04 2.28
N ALA A 206 -18.02 -6.57 1.38
CA ALA A 206 -17.74 -5.14 1.23
C ALA A 206 -18.98 -4.36 0.77
N ILE A 207 -19.77 -4.92 -0.14
CA ILE A 207 -21.02 -4.32 -0.63
C ILE A 207 -22.09 -4.32 0.47
N GLU A 208 -22.23 -5.42 1.22
CA GLU A 208 -23.16 -5.50 2.37
C GLU A 208 -22.82 -4.45 3.44
N ARG A 209 -21.52 -4.20 3.67
CA ARG A 209 -21.09 -3.14 4.58
C ARG A 209 -21.52 -1.76 4.12
N VAL A 210 -21.48 -1.49 2.81
CA VAL A 210 -22.00 -0.23 2.23
C VAL A 210 -23.50 -0.08 2.48
N GLU A 211 -24.28 -1.19 2.36
CA GLU A 211 -25.69 -1.20 2.62
C GLU A 211 -26.06 -0.91 4.09
N ALA A 212 -25.15 -1.23 5.01
CA ALA A 212 -25.34 -0.99 6.43
C ALA A 212 -24.96 0.44 6.87
N LEU A 213 -24.41 1.27 5.98
CA LEU A 213 -24.09 2.67 6.29
C LEU A 213 -25.36 3.50 6.49
N GLU A 214 -25.31 4.40 7.48
CA GLU A 214 -26.39 5.36 7.71
C GLU A 214 -26.50 6.38 6.57
N GLU A 215 -27.68 6.85 6.28
CA GLU A 215 -27.93 7.89 5.27
C GLU A 215 -27.71 9.31 5.86
N PRO A 216 -27.04 10.22 5.15
CA PRO A 216 -26.39 10.06 3.86
C PRO A 216 -25.03 9.34 3.98
N PRO A 217 -24.74 8.34 3.13
CA PRO A 217 -23.56 7.46 3.28
C PRO A 217 -22.23 8.09 2.84
N CYS A 218 -22.21 9.38 2.46
CA CYS A 218 -21.10 10.03 1.78
C CYS A 218 -19.75 9.84 2.49
N ILE A 219 -19.65 10.27 3.75
CA ILE A 219 -18.40 10.19 4.52
C ILE A 219 -18.01 8.74 4.77
N GLY A 220 -18.97 7.92 5.23
CA GLY A 220 -18.73 6.51 5.50
C GLY A 220 -18.27 5.71 4.27
N LEU A 221 -18.81 6.02 3.08
CA LEU A 221 -18.35 5.43 1.82
C LEU A 221 -16.92 5.84 1.47
N ILE A 222 -16.58 7.12 1.62
CA ILE A 222 -15.22 7.61 1.32
C ILE A 222 -14.21 7.04 2.33
N GLU A 223 -14.56 6.97 3.61
CA GLU A 223 -13.70 6.36 4.64
C GLU A 223 -13.50 4.87 4.38
N TRP A 224 -14.55 4.16 3.96
CA TRP A 224 -14.45 2.75 3.59
C TRP A 224 -13.57 2.54 2.34
N ALA A 225 -13.75 3.36 1.31
CA ALA A 225 -12.89 3.35 0.13
C ALA A 225 -11.42 3.66 0.50
N LEU A 226 -11.18 4.67 1.34
CA LEU A 226 -9.83 4.98 1.85
C LEU A 226 -9.19 3.78 2.57
N HIS A 227 -9.97 3.04 3.36
CA HIS A 227 -9.47 1.83 4.02
C HIS A 227 -9.09 0.74 3.00
N ILE A 228 -9.87 0.56 1.93
CA ILE A 228 -9.56 -0.38 0.84
C ILE A 228 -8.24 0.02 0.17
N GLU A 229 -8.10 1.28 -0.28
CA GLU A 229 -6.90 1.78 -0.95
C GLU A 229 -5.64 1.71 -0.06
N GLN A 230 -5.79 1.99 1.24
CA GLN A 230 -4.68 1.84 2.20
C GLN A 230 -4.26 0.39 2.37
N SER A 231 -5.23 -0.52 2.39
CA SER A 231 -4.97 -1.96 2.49
C SER A 231 -4.32 -2.50 1.22
N ALA A 232 -4.74 -2.02 0.05
CA ALA A 232 -4.12 -2.29 -1.24
C ALA A 232 -2.66 -1.81 -1.27
N TYR A 233 -2.45 -0.54 -0.92
CA TYR A 233 -1.11 0.04 -0.82
C TYR A 233 -0.19 -0.76 0.08
N ASP A 234 -0.66 -1.11 1.28
CA ASP A 234 0.10 -1.89 2.25
C ASP A 234 0.42 -3.30 1.74
N LEU A 235 -0.55 -3.96 1.13
CA LEU A 235 -0.38 -5.28 0.53
C LEU A 235 0.68 -5.27 -0.57
N TYR A 236 0.56 -4.37 -1.55
CA TYR A 236 1.46 -4.33 -2.70
C TYR A 236 2.88 -3.91 -2.30
N ARG A 237 3.03 -2.98 -1.36
CA ARG A 237 4.34 -2.60 -0.80
C ARG A 237 5.03 -3.78 -0.13
N ASN A 238 4.33 -4.47 0.76
CA ASN A 238 4.87 -5.60 1.51
C ASN A 238 5.12 -6.83 0.60
N THR A 239 4.27 -7.05 -0.42
CA THR A 239 4.50 -8.11 -1.43
C THR A 239 5.75 -7.82 -2.25
N ALA A 240 5.97 -6.56 -2.67
CA ALA A 240 7.15 -6.16 -3.43
C ALA A 240 8.47 -6.46 -2.70
N GLU A 241 8.50 -6.41 -1.37
CA GLU A 241 9.71 -6.71 -0.60
C GLU A 241 9.93 -8.22 -0.37
N ARG A 242 8.97 -9.06 -0.75
CA ARG A 242 9.04 -10.52 -0.56
C ARG A 242 9.26 -11.31 -1.84
N VAL A 243 8.97 -10.70 -2.99
CA VAL A 243 9.21 -11.34 -4.29
C VAL A 243 10.67 -11.17 -4.70
N GLU A 244 11.27 -12.26 -5.21
CA GLU A 244 12.65 -12.23 -5.69
C GLU A 244 12.77 -11.66 -7.12
N ASP A 245 11.73 -11.82 -7.95
CA ASP A 245 11.73 -11.37 -9.34
C ASP A 245 11.68 -9.83 -9.41
N PRO A 246 12.70 -9.16 -9.99
CA PRO A 246 12.75 -7.69 -10.07
C PRO A 246 11.59 -7.09 -10.89
N ALA A 247 11.06 -7.82 -11.86
CA ALA A 247 9.94 -7.34 -12.66
C ALA A 247 8.63 -7.40 -11.86
N ALA A 248 8.44 -8.45 -11.03
CA ALA A 248 7.35 -8.54 -10.07
C ALA A 248 7.42 -7.41 -9.04
N LYS A 249 8.60 -7.21 -8.43
CA LYS A 249 8.84 -6.12 -7.48
C LYS A 249 8.47 -4.77 -8.06
N ASN A 250 8.98 -4.46 -9.26
CA ASN A 250 8.67 -3.19 -9.92
C ASN A 250 7.19 -3.05 -10.26
N ALA A 251 6.51 -4.12 -10.66
CA ALA A 251 5.08 -4.09 -10.94
C ALA A 251 4.28 -3.75 -9.67
N PHE A 252 4.54 -4.43 -8.55
CA PHE A 252 3.86 -4.17 -7.28
C PHE A 252 4.12 -2.75 -6.74
N LEU A 253 5.35 -2.24 -6.82
CA LEU A 253 5.66 -0.86 -6.44
C LEU A 253 4.98 0.18 -7.36
N THR A 254 4.74 -0.18 -8.62
CA THR A 254 4.00 0.69 -9.56
C THR A 254 2.51 0.75 -9.19
N ILE A 255 1.90 -0.38 -8.81
CA ILE A 255 0.52 -0.41 -8.32
C ILE A 255 0.42 0.39 -7.02
N ALA A 256 1.27 0.10 -6.03
CA ALA A 256 1.28 0.84 -4.78
C ALA A 256 1.42 2.37 -4.97
N GLN A 257 2.20 2.80 -5.96
CA GLN A 257 2.30 4.22 -6.34
C GLN A 257 0.96 4.77 -6.86
N ALA A 258 0.17 3.96 -7.55
CA ALA A 258 -1.12 4.36 -8.09
C ALA A 258 -2.17 4.48 -6.96
N GLU A 259 -2.15 3.56 -5.98
CA GLU A 259 -3.05 3.62 -4.81
C GLU A 259 -2.89 4.93 -4.01
N LYS A 260 -1.68 5.50 -3.96
CA LYS A 260 -1.47 6.83 -3.38
C LYS A 260 -2.25 7.94 -4.12
N ALA A 261 -2.45 7.82 -5.43
CA ALA A 261 -3.24 8.79 -6.18
C ALA A 261 -4.74 8.62 -5.88
N HIS A 262 -5.22 7.39 -5.71
CA HIS A 262 -6.58 7.10 -5.30
C HIS A 262 -6.89 7.68 -3.92
N MET A 263 -6.05 7.41 -2.92
CA MET A 263 -6.20 7.98 -1.59
C MET A 263 -6.29 9.51 -1.61
N ARG A 264 -5.46 10.20 -2.41
CA ARG A 264 -5.53 11.66 -2.55
C ARG A 264 -6.85 12.13 -3.15
N SER A 265 -7.35 11.42 -4.17
CA SER A 265 -8.64 11.73 -4.81
C SER A 265 -9.79 11.59 -3.82
N LEU A 266 -9.78 10.52 -3.02
CA LEU A 266 -10.77 10.26 -1.97
C LEU A 266 -10.73 11.33 -0.86
N VAL A 267 -9.53 11.68 -0.36
CA VAL A 267 -9.38 12.76 0.64
C VAL A 267 -9.93 14.08 0.11
N THR A 268 -9.68 14.40 -1.17
CA THR A 268 -10.22 15.61 -1.79
C THR A 268 -11.76 15.55 -1.88
N ALA A 269 -12.34 14.36 -2.09
CA ALA A 269 -13.79 14.17 -2.20
C ALA A 269 -14.54 14.32 -0.86
N VAL A 270 -13.85 14.21 0.30
CA VAL A 270 -14.46 14.48 1.62
C VAL A 270 -15.09 15.87 1.65
N ALA A 271 -14.47 16.87 1.03
CA ALA A 271 -15.01 18.22 0.96
C ALA A 271 -16.35 18.29 0.22
N ALA A 272 -16.61 17.39 -0.75
CA ALA A 272 -17.88 17.33 -1.46
C ALA A 272 -19.02 16.81 -0.57
N CYS A 273 -18.71 15.96 0.42
CA CYS A 273 -19.70 15.47 1.39
C CYS A 273 -20.19 16.56 2.35
N ALA A 274 -19.32 17.52 2.69
CA ALA A 274 -19.67 18.60 3.61
C ALA A 274 -20.52 19.69 2.95
N ALA A 275 -20.58 19.72 1.60
CA ALA A 275 -21.32 20.70 0.81
C ALA A 275 -22.73 20.22 0.39
N ALA A 276 -23.07 18.95 0.66
CA ALA A 276 -24.33 18.30 0.32
C ALA A 276 -25.25 18.22 1.56
#